data_bae5d83935c0e7214db58717e7b6eb93
#
_entry.id   bae5d83935c0e7214db58717e7b6eb93
#
_cell.length_a   1.000
_cell.length_b   1.000
_cell.length_c   1.000
_cell.angle_alpha   90.00
_cell.angle_beta   90.00
_cell.angle_gamma   90.00
#
_symmetry.space_group_name_H-M   'P 1'
#
loop_
_entity.id
_entity.type
_entity.pdbx_description
1 polymer ?
#
loop_
_entity_poly.entity_id
_entity_poly.type
_entity_poly.pdbx_seq_one_letter_code
_entity_poly.pdbx_strand_id
1 'polypeptide(L)'
;MVIHHEPQLAWQSASANAYNGPAMNDYTDPAIRITLLPRDTNSRGTIFGGVILSYIDTAGAIQAHRHTKMERFVTVAMREVIFHKPVFVGDLVSFYAEVIRVGTTSITVRVIVEVERLGKSERVRVTEAEVIYVAVDESGNKTTIAIQTD
;
A
#
# COMPACT_ATOMS: atom_id res chain seq x y z
N MET A 1 -38.01 -5.28 -16.25
CA MET A 1 -37.45 -5.44 -14.91
C MET A 1 -36.08 -6.07 -15.08
N VAL A 2 -35.02 -5.24 -15.08
CA VAL A 2 -33.63 -5.72 -15.21
C VAL A 2 -33.17 -6.09 -13.82
N ILE A 3 -33.01 -7.38 -13.56
CA ILE A 3 -32.42 -7.87 -12.31
C ILE A 3 -30.92 -7.69 -12.46
N HIS A 4 -30.37 -6.64 -11.85
CA HIS A 4 -28.94 -6.53 -11.65
C HIS A 4 -28.49 -7.61 -10.67
N HIS A 5 -28.00 -8.71 -11.21
CA HIS A 5 -27.26 -9.68 -10.43
C HIS A 5 -25.90 -9.06 -10.14
N GLU A 6 -25.71 -8.54 -8.95
CA GLU A 6 -24.36 -8.22 -8.49
C GLU A 6 -23.55 -9.53 -8.46
N PRO A 7 -22.43 -9.61 -9.20
CA PRO A 7 -21.60 -10.80 -9.11
C PRO A 7 -21.09 -10.90 -7.67
N GLN A 8 -21.37 -12.02 -7.02
CA GLN A 8 -20.71 -12.37 -5.75
C GLN A 8 -19.22 -12.44 -6.03
N LEU A 9 -18.51 -11.42 -5.56
CA LEU A 9 -17.10 -11.27 -5.82
C LEU A 9 -16.32 -12.26 -4.95
N ALA A 10 -15.37 -12.98 -5.57
CA ALA A 10 -14.58 -14.05 -4.94
C ALA A 10 -13.85 -13.64 -3.64
N TRP A 11 -13.69 -12.34 -3.40
CA TRP A 11 -13.08 -11.78 -2.17
C TRP A 11 -14.02 -11.78 -0.94
N GLN A 12 -15.33 -12.09 -1.10
CA GLN A 12 -16.25 -12.21 0.05
C GLN A 12 -15.97 -13.46 0.89
N SER A 13 -15.19 -14.42 0.36
CA SER A 13 -14.85 -15.67 1.04
C SER A 13 -13.46 -15.69 1.69
N ALA A 14 -12.67 -14.64 1.53
CA ALA A 14 -11.44 -14.52 2.29
C ALA A 14 -11.81 -14.32 3.76
N SER A 15 -11.56 -15.35 4.57
CA SER A 15 -11.78 -15.31 6.01
C SER A 15 -11.21 -14.01 6.57
N ALA A 16 -12.04 -13.26 7.29
CA ALA A 16 -11.60 -12.12 8.06
C ALA A 16 -10.63 -12.62 9.14
N ASN A 17 -9.37 -12.76 8.76
CA ASN A 17 -8.30 -12.82 9.74
C ASN A 17 -8.32 -11.46 10.44
N ALA A 18 -8.65 -11.48 11.72
CA ALA A 18 -8.76 -10.28 12.52
C ALA A 18 -7.43 -9.53 12.40
N TYR A 19 -7.46 -8.41 11.72
CA TYR A 19 -6.34 -7.49 11.64
C TYR A 19 -6.06 -6.96 13.05
N ASN A 20 -4.90 -7.31 13.60
CA ASN A 20 -4.43 -6.86 14.92
C ASN A 20 -3.54 -5.60 14.83
N GLY A 21 -3.61 -4.85 13.73
CA GLY A 21 -2.91 -3.59 13.58
C GLY A 21 -3.67 -2.40 14.19
N PRO A 22 -3.08 -1.18 14.16
CA PRO A 22 -3.72 0.02 14.66
C PRO A 22 -5.08 0.26 14.03
N ALA A 23 -6.00 0.86 14.80
CA ALA A 23 -7.34 1.19 14.29
C ALA A 23 -7.24 2.14 13.09
N MET A 24 -8.21 2.07 12.17
CA MET A 24 -8.20 2.87 10.93
C MET A 24 -8.07 4.38 11.17
N ASN A 25 -8.41 4.87 12.36
CA ASN A 25 -8.36 6.29 12.72
C ASN A 25 -6.96 6.77 13.16
N ASP A 26 -5.99 5.86 13.30
CA ASP A 26 -4.66 6.21 13.80
C ASP A 26 -3.72 6.73 12.70
N TYR A 27 -4.11 6.59 11.42
CA TYR A 27 -3.34 7.08 10.29
C TYR A 27 -3.82 8.46 9.86
N THR A 28 -2.99 9.47 10.08
CA THR A 28 -3.33 10.88 9.79
C THR A 28 -2.60 11.47 8.59
N ASP A 29 -1.42 10.94 8.26
CA ASP A 29 -0.55 11.46 7.19
C ASP A 29 -0.19 10.36 6.19
N PRO A 30 -0.88 10.27 5.04
CA PRO A 30 -0.53 9.32 4.01
C PRO A 30 0.77 9.71 3.30
N ALA A 31 1.57 8.72 2.94
CA ALA A 31 2.74 8.94 2.09
C ALA A 31 2.32 9.39 0.67
N ILE A 32 1.18 8.85 0.19
CA ILE A 32 0.57 9.22 -1.10
C ILE A 32 -0.94 9.30 -0.91
N ARG A 33 -1.54 10.31 -1.57
CA ARG A 33 -3.00 10.41 -1.71
C ARG A 33 -3.32 10.80 -3.14
N ILE A 34 -4.18 10.01 -3.81
CA ILE A 34 -4.44 10.15 -5.24
C ILE A 34 -5.84 9.63 -5.60
N THR A 35 -6.41 10.16 -6.68
CA THR A 35 -7.52 9.53 -7.40
C THR A 35 -7.00 8.84 -8.64
N LEU A 36 -7.52 7.65 -8.96
CA LEU A 36 -7.12 6.85 -10.11
C LEU A 36 -8.10 7.02 -11.26
N LEU A 37 -7.59 6.85 -12.47
CA LEU A 37 -8.27 7.21 -13.71
C LEU A 37 -8.86 5.97 -14.41
N PRO A 38 -9.78 6.12 -15.37
CA PRO A 38 -10.31 5.00 -16.15
C PRO A 38 -9.26 4.14 -16.84
N ARG A 39 -8.12 4.74 -17.25
CA ARG A 39 -6.99 4.01 -17.84
C ARG A 39 -6.31 3.03 -16.89
N ASP A 40 -6.52 3.19 -15.59
CA ASP A 40 -5.93 2.36 -14.53
C ASP A 40 -6.82 1.15 -14.20
N THR A 41 -7.92 0.96 -14.92
CA THR A 41 -8.87 -0.12 -14.68
C THR A 41 -8.49 -1.42 -15.38
N ASN A 42 -8.97 -2.53 -14.82
CA ASN A 42 -8.97 -3.85 -15.45
C ASN A 42 -10.21 -4.04 -16.33
N SER A 43 -10.33 -5.22 -16.94
CA SER A 43 -11.48 -5.57 -17.81
C SER A 43 -12.83 -5.60 -17.07
N ARG A 44 -12.85 -5.59 -15.75
CA ARG A 44 -14.06 -5.58 -14.91
C ARG A 44 -14.49 -4.17 -14.48
N GLY A 45 -13.70 -3.14 -14.83
CA GLY A 45 -13.98 -1.75 -14.46
C GLY A 45 -13.54 -1.34 -13.06
N THR A 46 -12.82 -2.19 -12.35
CA THR A 46 -12.14 -1.83 -11.08
C THR A 46 -10.68 -1.50 -11.34
N ILE A 47 -10.03 -0.81 -10.41
CA ILE A 47 -8.62 -0.46 -10.56
C ILE A 47 -7.78 -1.75 -10.58
N PHE A 48 -6.87 -1.83 -11.55
CA PHE A 48 -5.97 -2.97 -11.70
C PHE A 48 -5.05 -3.10 -10.48
N GLY A 49 -4.99 -4.31 -9.90
CA GLY A 49 -4.20 -4.56 -8.69
C GLY A 49 -2.72 -4.20 -8.81
N GLY A 50 -2.14 -4.36 -10.00
CA GLY A 50 -0.76 -3.94 -10.28
C GLY A 50 -0.53 -2.43 -10.15
N VAL A 51 -1.53 -1.61 -10.43
CA VAL A 51 -1.48 -0.15 -10.21
C VAL A 51 -1.40 0.12 -8.70
N ILE A 52 -2.24 -0.52 -7.90
CA ILE A 52 -2.19 -0.40 -6.44
C ILE A 52 -0.83 -0.85 -5.89
N LEU A 53 -0.29 -1.97 -6.37
CA LEU A 53 1.02 -2.48 -5.94
C LEU A 53 2.16 -1.51 -6.29
N SER A 54 2.11 -0.84 -7.44
CA SER A 54 3.12 0.15 -7.81
C SER A 54 3.13 1.37 -6.87
N TYR A 55 1.96 1.84 -6.45
CA TYR A 55 1.85 2.90 -5.45
C TYR A 55 2.23 2.44 -4.04
N ILE A 56 1.95 1.19 -3.68
CA ILE A 56 2.41 0.59 -2.42
C ILE A 56 3.94 0.61 -2.38
N ASP A 57 4.60 0.20 -3.46
CA ASP A 57 6.06 0.23 -3.56
C ASP A 57 6.62 1.64 -3.39
N THR A 58 6.04 2.61 -4.08
CA THR A 58 6.43 4.01 -3.97
C THR A 58 6.21 4.57 -2.56
N ALA A 59 5.06 4.31 -1.95
CA ALA A 59 4.73 4.78 -0.60
C ALA A 59 5.68 4.20 0.45
N GLY A 60 6.00 2.92 0.33
CA GLY A 60 6.97 2.26 1.20
C GLY A 60 8.37 2.83 1.06
N ALA A 61 8.81 3.11 -0.17
CA ALA A 61 10.11 3.73 -0.45
C ALA A 61 10.19 5.15 0.14
N ILE A 62 9.14 5.97 0.01
CA ILE A 62 9.05 7.29 0.63
C ILE A 62 9.28 7.18 2.15
N GLN A 63 8.61 6.23 2.80
CA GLN A 63 8.73 6.05 4.25
C GLN A 63 10.11 5.54 4.65
N ALA A 64 10.72 4.63 3.87
CA ALA A 64 12.08 4.17 4.10
C ALA A 64 13.09 5.32 4.06
N HIS A 65 12.96 6.22 3.08
CA HIS A 65 13.78 7.42 2.97
C HIS A 65 13.56 8.41 4.12
N ARG A 66 12.31 8.61 4.55
CA ARG A 66 11.99 9.49 5.69
C ARG A 66 12.56 8.99 7.01
N HIS A 67 12.67 7.67 7.17
CA HIS A 67 13.14 7.02 8.41
C HIS A 67 14.65 6.89 8.49
N THR A 68 15.37 7.02 7.39
CA THR A 68 16.81 6.77 7.29
C THR A 68 17.52 7.93 6.63
N LYS A 69 18.86 7.89 6.63
CA LYS A 69 19.72 8.81 5.85
C LYS A 69 20.14 8.21 4.51
N MET A 70 19.53 7.10 4.11
CA MET A 70 19.92 6.41 2.87
C MET A 70 19.33 7.10 1.65
N GLU A 71 20.13 7.24 0.62
CA GLU A 71 19.70 7.84 -0.66
C GLU A 71 19.11 6.78 -1.62
N ARG A 72 19.51 5.52 -1.48
CA ARG A 72 19.16 4.47 -2.43
C ARG A 72 18.67 3.22 -1.75
N PHE A 73 17.49 2.80 -2.17
CA PHE A 73 16.90 1.52 -1.82
C PHE A 73 16.49 0.77 -3.08
N VAL A 74 16.65 -0.56 -3.06
CA VAL A 74 16.04 -1.46 -4.04
C VAL A 74 14.97 -2.30 -3.37
N THR A 75 13.83 -2.44 -4.02
CA THR A 75 12.77 -3.32 -3.60
C THR A 75 13.19 -4.76 -3.88
N VAL A 76 13.24 -5.60 -2.84
CA VAL A 76 13.65 -7.00 -2.98
C VAL A 76 12.52 -7.97 -2.78
N ALA A 77 11.48 -7.60 -2.06
CA ALA A 77 10.31 -8.43 -1.85
C ALA A 77 9.09 -7.60 -1.49
N MET A 78 7.93 -8.09 -1.90
CA MET A 78 6.63 -7.66 -1.43
C MET A 78 5.89 -8.90 -0.98
N ARG A 79 5.40 -8.91 0.23
CA ARG A 79 4.73 -10.06 0.84
C ARG A 79 3.56 -9.63 1.70
N GLU A 80 2.80 -10.61 2.19
CA GLU A 80 1.56 -10.36 2.96
C GLU A 80 0.60 -9.42 2.21
N VAL A 81 0.59 -9.53 0.85
CA VAL A 81 -0.30 -8.74 0.00
C VAL A 81 -1.71 -9.29 0.11
N ILE A 82 -2.63 -8.45 0.60
CA ILE A 82 -4.03 -8.82 0.74
C ILE A 82 -4.88 -7.74 0.08
N PHE A 83 -5.72 -8.15 -0.88
CA PHE A 83 -6.73 -7.31 -1.49
C PHE A 83 -8.07 -7.59 -0.82
N HIS A 84 -8.47 -6.75 0.12
CA HIS A 84 -9.71 -6.93 0.89
C HIS A 84 -10.94 -6.51 0.09
N LYS A 85 -10.85 -5.42 -0.66
CA LYS A 85 -11.96 -4.82 -1.41
C LYS A 85 -11.45 -4.15 -2.68
N PRO A 86 -12.29 -4.04 -3.72
CA PRO A 86 -11.92 -3.35 -4.96
C PRO A 86 -11.80 -1.85 -4.74
N VAL A 87 -10.96 -1.22 -5.57
CA VAL A 87 -10.86 0.23 -5.73
C VAL A 87 -11.57 0.61 -7.02
N PHE A 88 -12.36 1.68 -6.98
CA PHE A 88 -13.11 2.18 -8.12
C PHE A 88 -12.55 3.50 -8.63
N VAL A 89 -12.82 3.81 -9.89
CA VAL A 89 -12.57 5.14 -10.45
C VAL A 89 -13.33 6.17 -9.61
N GLY A 90 -12.64 7.25 -9.25
CA GLY A 90 -13.21 8.30 -8.41
C GLY A 90 -13.02 8.13 -6.91
N ASP A 91 -12.61 6.96 -6.43
CA ASP A 91 -12.21 6.78 -5.04
C ASP A 91 -10.98 7.67 -4.74
N LEU A 92 -10.99 8.34 -3.58
CA LEU A 92 -9.78 8.99 -3.05
C LEU A 92 -8.96 7.94 -2.32
N VAL A 93 -7.81 7.59 -2.89
CA VAL A 93 -6.95 6.51 -2.40
C VAL A 93 -5.80 7.07 -1.59
N SER A 94 -5.66 6.61 -0.35
CA SER A 94 -4.59 7.00 0.57
C SER A 94 -3.72 5.80 0.91
N PHE A 95 -2.40 5.99 0.79
CA PHE A 95 -1.39 4.98 1.09
C PHE A 95 -0.64 5.41 2.35
N TYR A 96 -0.87 4.71 3.45
CA TYR A 96 -0.21 4.94 4.73
C TYR A 96 0.93 3.94 4.87
N ALA A 97 2.10 4.42 5.23
CA ALA A 97 3.29 3.60 5.35
C ALA A 97 3.94 3.75 6.73
N GLU A 98 4.28 2.63 7.33
CA GLU A 98 4.99 2.57 8.62
C GLU A 98 6.18 1.63 8.55
N VAL A 99 7.29 2.01 9.16
CA VAL A 99 8.45 1.13 9.30
C VAL A 99 8.17 0.14 10.42
N ILE A 100 8.18 -1.16 10.09
CA ILE A 100 7.95 -2.23 11.08
C ILE A 100 9.23 -2.95 11.50
N ARG A 101 10.30 -2.83 10.70
CA ARG A 101 11.59 -3.44 11.03
C ARG A 101 12.73 -2.74 10.30
N VAL A 102 13.83 -2.50 11.01
CA VAL A 102 15.11 -2.07 10.43
C VAL A 102 16.15 -3.13 10.76
N GLY A 103 16.78 -3.69 9.73
CA GLY A 103 17.91 -4.60 9.83
C GLY A 103 19.23 -3.88 9.52
N THR A 104 20.31 -4.64 9.36
CA THR A 104 21.62 -4.07 9.04
C THR A 104 21.65 -3.40 7.66
N THR A 105 21.09 -4.05 6.65
CA THR A 105 21.07 -3.58 5.25
C THR A 105 19.65 -3.48 4.68
N SER A 106 18.65 -3.91 5.41
CA SER A 106 17.26 -3.97 4.94
C SER A 106 16.30 -3.23 5.86
N ILE A 107 15.23 -2.72 5.29
CA ILE A 107 14.11 -2.09 6.00
C ILE A 107 12.80 -2.68 5.50
N THR A 108 11.91 -3.01 6.41
CA THR A 108 10.56 -3.50 6.10
C THR A 108 9.55 -2.44 6.44
N VAL A 109 8.72 -2.11 5.46
CA VAL A 109 7.66 -1.12 5.59
C VAL A 109 6.32 -1.81 5.33
N ARG A 110 5.38 -1.62 6.24
CA ARG A 110 3.98 -1.99 6.01
C ARG A 110 3.27 -0.82 5.34
N VAL A 111 2.53 -1.11 4.29
CA VAL A 111 1.68 -0.14 3.61
C VAL A 111 0.23 -0.57 3.69
N ILE A 112 -0.60 0.34 4.16
CA ILE A 112 -2.05 0.17 4.26
C ILE A 112 -2.70 1.12 3.29
N VAL A 113 -3.61 0.61 2.47
CA VAL A 113 -4.35 1.39 1.47
C VAL A 113 -5.80 1.52 1.89
N GLU A 114 -6.26 2.75 2.01
CA GLU A 114 -7.64 3.07 2.32
C GLU A 114 -8.23 3.96 1.24
N VAL A 115 -9.53 3.84 1.04
CA VAL A 115 -10.27 4.69 0.11
C VAL A 115 -11.37 5.45 0.84
N GLU A 116 -11.63 6.66 0.38
CA GLU A 116 -12.84 7.43 0.66
C GLU A 116 -13.69 7.42 -0.60
N ARG A 117 -14.88 6.88 -0.50
CA ARG A 117 -15.80 6.79 -1.64
C ARG A 117 -16.58 8.08 -1.79
N LEU A 118 -16.64 8.60 -3.01
CA LEU A 118 -17.41 9.79 -3.32
C LEU A 118 -18.90 9.59 -2.95
N GLY A 119 -19.45 10.59 -2.27
CA GLY A 119 -20.84 10.58 -1.82
C GLY A 119 -21.14 9.70 -0.61
N LYS A 120 -20.11 9.06 -0.04
CA LYS A 120 -20.21 8.29 1.20
C LYS A 120 -19.09 8.76 2.13
N SER A 121 -19.40 9.14 3.34
CA SER A 121 -18.40 9.51 4.37
C SER A 121 -17.73 8.25 4.96
N GLU A 122 -17.41 7.27 4.11
CA GLU A 122 -16.89 5.97 4.52
C GLU A 122 -15.43 5.83 4.09
N ARG A 123 -14.56 5.55 5.06
CA ARG A 123 -13.18 5.09 4.81
C ARG A 123 -13.17 3.57 4.85
N VAL A 124 -12.59 2.98 3.83
CA VAL A 124 -12.54 1.53 3.67
C VAL A 124 -11.11 1.10 3.43
N ARG A 125 -10.61 0.18 4.23
CA ARG A 125 -9.35 -0.50 3.95
C ARG A 125 -9.54 -1.44 2.78
N VAL A 126 -8.74 -1.27 1.74
CA VAL A 126 -8.87 -2.03 0.49
C VAL A 126 -7.71 -2.98 0.25
N THR A 127 -6.49 -2.61 0.66
CA THR A 127 -5.30 -3.42 0.42
C THR A 127 -4.28 -3.18 1.54
N GLU A 128 -3.44 -4.17 1.79
CA GLU A 128 -2.26 -4.03 2.64
C GLU A 128 -1.13 -4.91 2.11
N ALA A 129 0.11 -4.53 2.39
CA ALA A 129 1.29 -5.30 2.02
C ALA A 129 2.49 -4.93 2.91
N GLU A 130 3.46 -5.84 2.98
CA GLU A 130 4.78 -5.57 3.52
C GLU A 130 5.79 -5.52 2.38
N VAL A 131 6.57 -4.45 2.33
CA VAL A 131 7.62 -4.25 1.32
C VAL A 131 8.97 -4.24 1.99
N ILE A 132 9.90 -5.01 1.44
CA ILE A 132 11.27 -5.10 1.94
C ILE A 132 12.18 -4.39 0.95
N TYR A 133 12.92 -3.43 1.46
CA TYR A 133 13.93 -2.68 0.73
C TYR A 133 15.32 -3.01 1.27
N VAL A 134 16.30 -3.02 0.38
CA VAL A 134 17.72 -3.15 0.72
C VAL A 134 18.43 -1.85 0.35
N ALA A 135 19.18 -1.31 1.29
CA ALA A 135 20.02 -0.16 1.06
C ALA A 135 21.22 -0.53 0.17
N VAL A 136 21.47 0.26 -0.84
CA VAL A 136 22.58 0.05 -1.78
C VAL A 136 23.42 1.32 -1.94
N ASP A 137 24.71 1.12 -2.23
CA ASP A 137 25.64 2.18 -2.58
C ASP A 137 25.48 2.61 -4.06
N GLU A 138 26.33 3.52 -4.50
CA GLU A 138 26.32 4.01 -5.89
C GLU A 138 26.58 2.93 -6.93
N SER A 139 27.30 1.87 -6.55
CA SER A 139 27.58 0.72 -7.42
C SER A 139 26.50 -0.37 -7.35
N GLY A 140 25.44 -0.18 -6.54
CA GLY A 140 24.36 -1.14 -6.37
C GLY A 140 24.67 -2.26 -5.37
N ASN A 141 25.75 -2.17 -4.62
CA ASN A 141 26.11 -3.13 -3.58
C ASN A 141 25.36 -2.82 -2.29
N LYS A 142 25.00 -3.87 -1.53
CA LYS A 142 24.38 -3.71 -0.21
C LYS A 142 25.27 -2.87 0.71
N THR A 143 24.63 -1.96 1.44
CA THR A 143 25.30 -1.12 2.41
C THR A 143 24.53 -1.03 3.72
N THR A 144 25.23 -0.72 4.80
CA THR A 144 24.60 -0.60 6.13
C THR A 144 23.68 0.62 6.18
N ILE A 145 22.50 0.44 6.75
CA ILE A 145 21.53 1.52 6.95
C ILE A 145 22.01 2.49 8.02
N ALA A 146 22.09 3.77 7.65
CA ALA A 146 22.26 4.87 8.59
C ALA A 146 20.89 5.46 8.95
N ILE A 147 20.55 5.44 10.23
CA ILE A 147 19.28 6.00 10.74
C ILE A 147 19.45 7.49 10.97
N GLN A 148 18.40 8.27 10.74
CA GLN A 148 18.36 9.65 11.18
C GLN A 148 18.36 9.67 12.72
N THR A 149 19.37 10.29 13.30
CA THR A 149 19.36 10.69 14.70
C THR A 149 19.03 12.18 14.73
N ASP A 150 17.98 12.52 15.46
CA ASP A 150 17.63 13.92 15.76
C ASP A 150 18.76 14.63 16.50
#